data_56a3f8d7fa4503c7023330eff1102088
#
_entry.id   56a3f8d7fa4503c7023330eff1102088
#
_cell.length_a   1.000
_cell.length_b   1.000
_cell.length_c   1.000
_cell.angle_alpha   90.00
_cell.angle_beta   90.00
_cell.angle_gamma   90.00
#
_symmetry.space_group_name_H-M   'P 1'
#
loop_
_entity.id
_entity.type
_entity.pdbx_description
1 polymer ?
#
loop_
_entity_poly.entity_id
_entity_poly.type
_entity_poly.pdbx_seq_one_letter_code
_entity_poly.pdbx_strand_id
1 'polypeptide(L)'
;MKVRKARHFILIVLMTAITAASVPCTASYADTGSSFEYKYYKDPEMYGRALQRSMAGVYDDFNGRTFDDKTIPIPGLVETCIRTEGEDSTSKQYVPQGLCRADHYLLVTAYDVRKKHNSVIYVVDMNGMELVSTLTMPNKFHAGGIAFDGENIWMTGETSDKYKGDPFVQYLPYETFLSHLDEPVSEVKEPELSRYIYIKNKPSFLEYDEGVLWVGTYAGRKNTKDSYMYGYDIIGEPGNRRLNTLMYSIIAGLDSSAQGADIAGDYLYVSSSYNSTSRLKTSFITKYNLKSSQTGTGDYLVEGHETNRVEVPKMNEEIIVDDSTVYINFESGASYWRLALMNTDRVLAVDLSLWGRRR
;
A
#
# COMPACT_ATOMS: atom_id res chain seq x y z
N MET A 1 -15.72 78.43 34.72
CA MET A 1 -14.61 77.55 34.40
C MET A 1 -14.94 76.18 34.96
N LYS A 2 -15.40 75.20 34.12
CA LYS A 2 -15.81 73.85 34.53
C LYS A 2 -14.73 72.87 34.11
N VAL A 3 -14.08 72.27 35.07
CA VAL A 3 -13.08 71.23 34.86
C VAL A 3 -13.79 69.89 34.63
N ARG A 4 -13.66 69.30 33.43
CA ARG A 4 -14.13 67.96 33.14
C ARG A 4 -13.09 66.94 33.58
N LYS A 5 -13.48 66.07 34.52
CA LYS A 5 -12.70 64.87 34.91
C LYS A 5 -12.84 63.81 33.83
N ALA A 6 -11.74 63.47 33.16
CA ALA A 6 -11.66 62.31 32.30
C ALA A 6 -11.57 61.03 33.14
N ARG A 7 -12.51 60.12 32.98
CA ARG A 7 -12.44 58.77 33.55
C ARG A 7 -11.73 57.87 32.52
N HIS A 8 -10.57 57.40 32.91
CA HIS A 8 -9.89 56.33 32.14
C HIS A 8 -10.55 54.98 32.48
N PHE A 9 -11.20 54.38 31.48
CA PHE A 9 -11.61 53.00 31.56
C PHE A 9 -10.39 52.14 31.16
N ILE A 10 -9.84 51.40 32.12
CA ILE A 10 -8.85 50.36 31.84
C ILE A 10 -9.64 49.12 31.42
N LEU A 11 -9.59 48.79 30.13
CA LEU A 11 -10.11 47.55 29.58
C LEU A 11 -9.08 46.45 29.85
N ILE A 12 -9.31 45.64 30.87
CA ILE A 12 -8.52 44.40 31.10
C ILE A 12 -9.05 43.36 30.11
N VAL A 13 -8.32 43.15 29.03
CA VAL A 13 -8.55 42.00 28.13
C VAL A 13 -7.95 40.77 28.84
N LEU A 14 -8.80 39.96 29.44
CA LEU A 14 -8.42 38.60 29.83
C LEU A 14 -8.21 37.79 28.56
N MET A 15 -6.97 37.61 28.13
CA MET A 15 -6.60 36.55 27.23
C MET A 15 -6.71 35.23 28.01
N THR A 16 -7.82 34.55 27.89
CA THR A 16 -7.90 33.11 28.17
C THR A 16 -7.08 32.39 27.10
N ALA A 17 -5.87 32.02 27.42
CA ALA A 17 -5.11 31.03 26.66
C ALA A 17 -5.92 29.74 26.73
N ILE A 18 -6.65 29.47 25.65
CA ILE A 18 -7.16 28.13 25.39
C ILE A 18 -5.90 27.32 25.00
N THR A 19 -5.30 26.69 26.00
CA THR A 19 -4.42 25.57 25.72
C THR A 19 -5.31 24.53 25.06
N ALA A 20 -5.19 24.42 23.74
CA ALA A 20 -5.68 23.26 23.03
C ALA A 20 -4.90 22.08 23.65
N ALA A 21 -5.55 21.37 24.58
CA ALA A 21 -5.08 20.08 25.00
C ALA A 21 -5.03 19.24 23.71
N SER A 22 -3.84 18.94 23.22
CA SER A 22 -3.64 17.93 22.20
C SER A 22 -4.30 16.68 22.76
N VAL A 23 -5.46 16.33 22.21
CA VAL A 23 -6.08 15.05 22.48
C VAL A 23 -5.04 14.05 21.99
N PRO A 24 -4.48 13.21 22.86
CA PRO A 24 -3.52 12.22 22.39
C PRO A 24 -4.23 11.40 21.31
N CYS A 25 -3.57 11.25 20.17
CA CYS A 25 -4.07 10.45 19.05
C CYS A 25 -3.96 8.97 19.45
N THR A 26 -4.73 8.60 20.47
CA THR A 26 -4.94 7.21 20.83
C THR A 26 -5.91 6.64 19.79
N ALA A 27 -5.37 6.22 18.66
CA ALA A 27 -6.11 5.27 17.85
C ALA A 27 -6.35 4.06 18.78
N SER A 28 -7.58 3.90 19.23
CA SER A 28 -7.95 2.72 20.02
C SER A 28 -8.01 1.53 19.10
N TYR A 29 -6.85 0.96 18.80
CA TYR A 29 -6.75 -0.24 17.98
C TYR A 29 -7.26 -1.49 18.70
N ALA A 30 -7.41 -1.44 20.03
CA ALA A 30 -7.91 -2.56 20.83
C ALA A 30 -9.36 -2.97 20.52
N ASP A 31 -10.11 -2.15 19.78
CA ASP A 31 -11.52 -2.42 19.43
C ASP A 31 -11.75 -2.49 17.91
N THR A 32 -10.68 -2.65 17.14
CA THR A 32 -10.76 -2.58 15.68
C THR A 32 -11.20 -3.89 15.05
N GLY A 33 -11.07 -5.03 15.72
CA GLY A 33 -11.41 -6.33 15.13
C GLY A 33 -12.84 -6.40 14.62
N SER A 34 -13.81 -6.19 15.49
CA SER A 34 -15.21 -6.42 15.14
C SER A 34 -15.90 -5.26 14.42
N SER A 35 -15.61 -4.01 14.78
CA SER A 35 -16.27 -2.85 14.17
C SER A 35 -15.72 -2.50 12.79
N PHE A 36 -14.47 -2.87 12.51
CA PHE A 36 -13.80 -2.66 11.24
C PHE A 36 -14.28 -3.61 10.18
N GLU A 37 -14.40 -4.86 10.56
CA GLU A 37 -14.74 -6.01 9.75
C GLU A 37 -16.05 -5.85 9.00
N TYR A 38 -17.02 -5.17 9.61
CA TYR A 38 -18.39 -5.06 9.12
C TYR A 38 -18.79 -3.67 8.68
N LYS A 39 -17.87 -2.74 8.53
CA LYS A 39 -18.20 -1.39 8.06
C LYS A 39 -18.90 -1.40 6.71
N TYR A 40 -18.48 -2.32 5.83
CA TYR A 40 -19.01 -2.48 4.48
C TYR A 40 -19.79 -3.78 4.30
N TYR A 41 -19.47 -4.81 5.06
CA TYR A 41 -20.14 -6.10 5.08
C TYR A 41 -20.69 -6.38 6.47
N LYS A 42 -21.98 -6.19 6.62
CA LYS A 42 -22.68 -6.49 7.88
C LYS A 42 -22.79 -7.98 8.19
N ASP A 43 -22.44 -8.83 7.23
CA ASP A 43 -22.61 -10.28 7.30
C ASP A 43 -21.34 -10.96 6.74
N PRO A 44 -20.47 -11.50 7.63
CA PRO A 44 -19.26 -12.20 7.25
C PRO A 44 -19.51 -13.43 6.39
N GLU A 45 -20.61 -14.15 6.66
CA GLU A 45 -20.96 -15.32 5.87
C GLU A 45 -21.29 -14.93 4.43
N MET A 46 -22.00 -13.80 4.24
CA MET A 46 -22.30 -13.29 2.91
C MET A 46 -21.00 -12.90 2.17
N TYR A 47 -20.04 -12.29 2.86
CA TYR A 47 -18.74 -11.96 2.30
C TYR A 47 -17.94 -13.22 1.96
N GLY A 48 -17.85 -14.18 2.88
CA GLY A 48 -17.22 -15.48 2.64
C GLY A 48 -17.82 -16.20 1.44
N ARG A 49 -19.17 -16.25 1.32
CA ARG A 49 -19.84 -16.81 0.15
C ARG A 49 -19.57 -16.03 -1.14
N ALA A 50 -19.36 -14.73 -1.06
CA ALA A 50 -19.01 -13.89 -2.21
C ALA A 50 -17.57 -14.12 -2.64
N LEU A 51 -16.62 -14.23 -1.71
CA LEU A 51 -15.25 -14.64 -1.98
C LEU A 51 -15.18 -16.03 -2.59
N GLN A 52 -15.89 -16.98 -2.04
CA GLN A 52 -15.96 -18.35 -2.53
C GLN A 52 -16.46 -18.42 -3.98
N ARG A 53 -17.39 -17.53 -4.37
CA ARG A 53 -17.87 -17.43 -5.77
C ARG A 53 -16.88 -16.76 -6.70
N SER A 54 -16.21 -15.70 -6.24
CA SER A 54 -15.24 -14.94 -7.07
C SER A 54 -13.88 -15.62 -7.15
N MET A 55 -13.55 -16.46 -6.17
CA MET A 55 -12.28 -17.17 -6.08
C MET A 55 -12.50 -18.68 -6.00
N ALA A 56 -13.49 -19.19 -6.73
CA ALA A 56 -13.82 -20.61 -6.76
C ALA A 56 -12.58 -21.46 -7.03
N GLY A 57 -12.32 -22.43 -6.15
CA GLY A 57 -11.13 -23.27 -6.17
C GLY A 57 -9.98 -22.81 -5.25
N VAL A 58 -10.00 -21.57 -4.80
CA VAL A 58 -9.00 -21.03 -3.84
C VAL A 58 -9.58 -20.97 -2.44
N TYR A 59 -10.87 -20.69 -2.31
CA TYR A 59 -11.61 -20.63 -1.05
C TYR A 59 -12.70 -21.70 -0.95
N ASP A 60 -12.42 -22.89 -1.40
CA ASP A 60 -13.37 -24.01 -1.28
C ASP A 60 -13.73 -24.37 0.17
N ASP A 61 -12.97 -23.87 1.13
CA ASP A 61 -13.06 -24.33 2.51
C ASP A 61 -13.22 -23.18 3.54
N PHE A 62 -14.06 -22.19 3.22
CA PHE A 62 -14.55 -21.29 4.26
C PHE A 62 -15.54 -21.97 5.22
N ASN A 63 -15.95 -23.20 4.93
CA ASN A 63 -16.76 -24.01 5.81
C ASN A 63 -15.93 -24.49 7.00
N GLY A 64 -15.97 -23.74 8.11
CA GLY A 64 -15.40 -24.12 9.39
C GLY A 64 -14.09 -23.46 9.78
N ARG A 65 -13.51 -22.59 8.94
CA ARG A 65 -12.45 -21.68 9.37
C ARG A 65 -13.02 -20.29 9.56
N THR A 66 -12.63 -19.63 10.63
CA THR A 66 -13.01 -18.24 10.85
C THR A 66 -12.38 -17.38 9.74
N PHE A 67 -13.12 -16.39 9.28
CA PHE A 67 -12.65 -15.42 8.28
C PHE A 67 -11.32 -14.77 8.72
N ASP A 68 -11.09 -14.65 10.02
CA ASP A 68 -9.93 -14.06 10.65
C ASP A 68 -8.64 -14.86 10.46
N ASP A 69 -8.73 -16.19 10.28
CA ASP A 69 -7.53 -17.06 10.15
C ASP A 69 -6.75 -16.87 8.84
N LYS A 70 -7.33 -16.16 7.85
CA LYS A 70 -6.75 -16.00 6.50
C LYS A 70 -6.75 -14.55 6.02
N THR A 71 -6.94 -13.62 6.92
CA THR A 71 -7.03 -12.20 6.55
C THR A 71 -6.37 -11.33 7.61
N ILE A 72 -5.74 -10.25 7.15
CA ILE A 72 -5.13 -9.25 8.02
C ILE A 72 -5.91 -7.96 7.81
N PRO A 73 -6.59 -7.41 8.83
CA PRO A 73 -7.27 -6.12 8.70
C PRO A 73 -6.31 -5.04 8.24
N ILE A 74 -6.71 -4.21 7.28
CA ILE A 74 -5.92 -3.06 6.85
C ILE A 74 -6.12 -1.95 7.87
N PRO A 75 -5.10 -1.59 8.63
CA PRO A 75 -5.23 -0.57 9.67
C PRO A 75 -5.54 0.80 9.08
N GLY A 76 -6.10 1.69 9.89
CA GLY A 76 -6.28 3.09 9.51
C GLY A 76 -7.39 3.38 8.50
N LEU A 77 -8.08 2.40 7.94
CA LEU A 77 -9.20 2.66 7.03
C LEU A 77 -10.38 3.35 7.72
N VAL A 78 -10.55 3.15 9.02
CA VAL A 78 -11.57 3.85 9.82
C VAL A 78 -11.09 5.26 10.15
N GLU A 79 -9.89 5.37 10.70
CA GLU A 79 -9.26 6.63 11.07
C GLU A 79 -7.75 6.43 11.17
N THR A 80 -7.01 7.31 10.55
CA THR A 80 -5.55 7.32 10.60
C THR A 80 -5.08 8.54 11.36
N CYS A 81 -4.20 8.35 12.33
CA CYS A 81 -3.43 9.41 12.96
C CYS A 81 -2.22 9.72 12.10
N ILE A 82 -1.98 11.00 11.89
CA ILE A 82 -0.92 11.51 11.00
C ILE A 82 -0.30 12.76 11.59
N ARG A 83 0.94 13.02 11.20
CA ARG A 83 1.59 14.31 11.42
C ARG A 83 1.80 15.02 10.09
N THR A 84 1.45 16.28 10.02
CA THR A 84 1.68 17.12 8.86
C THR A 84 2.20 18.46 9.35
N GLU A 85 3.39 18.84 8.91
CA GLU A 85 4.05 20.11 9.30
C GLU A 85 4.21 20.27 10.82
N GLY A 86 4.44 19.14 11.52
CA GLY A 86 4.63 19.10 12.99
C GLY A 86 3.33 19.10 13.79
N GLU A 87 2.17 19.14 13.15
CA GLU A 87 0.87 19.08 13.82
C GLU A 87 0.21 17.70 13.65
N ASP A 88 -0.28 17.13 14.75
CA ASP A 88 -1.02 15.87 14.75
C ASP A 88 -2.46 16.11 14.32
N SER A 89 -2.95 15.22 13.48
CA SER A 89 -4.33 15.25 12.99
C SER A 89 -4.84 13.86 12.66
N THR A 90 -6.12 13.74 12.31
CA THR A 90 -6.72 12.47 11.89
C THR A 90 -7.41 12.60 10.56
N SER A 91 -7.45 11.48 9.81
CA SER A 91 -8.17 11.41 8.54
C SER A 91 -8.84 10.05 8.34
N LYS A 92 -10.00 10.08 7.70
CA LYS A 92 -10.76 8.88 7.26
C LYS A 92 -10.71 8.70 5.75
N GLN A 93 -9.74 9.33 5.08
CA GLN A 93 -9.69 9.43 3.62
C GLN A 93 -8.51 8.66 3.01
N TYR A 94 -7.90 7.78 3.79
CA TYR A 94 -6.77 6.97 3.33
C TYR A 94 -7.22 5.82 2.44
N VAL A 95 -6.45 5.59 1.37
CA VAL A 95 -6.64 4.52 0.38
C VAL A 95 -5.36 3.68 0.36
N PRO A 96 -5.43 2.39 0.71
CA PRO A 96 -4.27 1.49 0.68
C PRO A 96 -3.78 1.28 -0.75
N GLN A 97 -2.47 1.08 -0.90
CA GLN A 97 -1.82 0.91 -2.20
C GLN A 97 -0.79 -0.22 -2.16
N GLY A 98 0.47 0.09 -1.90
CA GLY A 98 1.56 -0.86 -1.88
C GLY A 98 1.51 -1.80 -0.68
N LEU A 99 2.11 -2.96 -0.84
CA LEU A 99 2.24 -4.00 0.16
C LEU A 99 3.63 -4.60 0.07
N CYS A 100 4.36 -4.72 1.18
CA CYS A 100 5.55 -5.55 1.23
C CYS A 100 5.72 -6.20 2.60
N ARG A 101 6.55 -7.25 2.65
CA ARG A 101 6.96 -7.89 3.89
C ARG A 101 8.41 -7.51 4.21
N ALA A 102 8.64 -7.06 5.45
CA ALA A 102 9.97 -6.81 6.00
C ALA A 102 10.12 -7.64 7.28
N ASP A 103 10.81 -8.76 7.23
CA ASP A 103 10.87 -9.78 8.26
C ASP A 103 9.46 -10.29 8.63
N HIS A 104 9.04 -10.04 9.89
CA HIS A 104 7.70 -10.38 10.39
C HIS A 104 6.72 -9.19 10.34
N TYR A 105 7.12 -8.07 9.74
CA TYR A 105 6.24 -6.93 9.54
C TYR A 105 5.64 -6.92 8.15
N LEU A 106 4.33 -6.72 8.10
CA LEU A 106 3.61 -6.40 6.87
C LEU A 106 3.46 -4.89 6.78
N LEU A 107 3.95 -4.30 5.71
CA LEU A 107 3.93 -2.87 5.45
C LEU A 107 2.88 -2.55 4.40
N VAL A 108 1.95 -1.66 4.73
CA VAL A 108 0.90 -1.22 3.80
C VAL A 108 1.01 0.28 3.61
N THR A 109 1.32 0.73 2.41
CA THR A 109 1.27 2.17 2.12
C THR A 109 -0.16 2.63 1.89
N ALA A 110 -0.44 3.88 2.24
CA ALA A 110 -1.72 4.51 1.94
C ALA A 110 -1.56 6.01 1.72
N TYR A 111 -2.42 6.57 0.87
CA TYR A 111 -2.44 8.01 0.62
C TYR A 111 -3.80 8.62 0.94
N ASP A 112 -3.82 9.89 1.34
CA ASP A 112 -5.06 10.65 1.49
C ASP A 112 -5.61 11.01 0.11
N VAL A 113 -6.75 10.43 -0.26
CA VAL A 113 -7.39 10.67 -1.57
C VAL A 113 -7.78 12.13 -1.77
N ARG A 114 -7.90 12.90 -0.70
CA ARG A 114 -8.16 14.35 -0.74
C ARG A 114 -6.89 15.19 -0.86
N LYS A 115 -5.72 14.56 -0.76
CA LYS A 115 -4.41 15.24 -0.81
C LYS A 115 -4.25 16.33 0.26
N LYS A 116 -4.94 16.21 1.39
CA LYS A 116 -4.82 17.13 2.52
C LYS A 116 -3.66 16.76 3.43
N HIS A 117 -3.44 15.48 3.62
CA HIS A 117 -2.47 14.92 4.56
C HIS A 117 -1.40 14.12 3.82
N ASN A 118 -0.26 13.97 4.46
CA ASN A 118 0.85 13.16 3.95
C ASN A 118 0.45 11.69 3.86
N SER A 119 1.08 10.97 2.94
CA SER A 119 0.92 9.52 2.82
C SER A 119 1.53 8.81 4.02
N VAL A 120 1.12 7.59 4.27
CA VAL A 120 1.55 6.81 5.44
C VAL A 120 1.99 5.41 5.06
N ILE A 121 2.73 4.77 5.97
CA ILE A 121 2.98 3.33 5.99
C ILE A 121 2.38 2.80 7.29
N TYR A 122 1.44 1.89 7.20
CA TYR A 122 0.98 1.10 8.33
C TYR A 122 1.92 -0.09 8.51
N VAL A 123 2.34 -0.32 9.74
CA VAL A 123 3.22 -1.42 10.12
C VAL A 123 2.43 -2.41 10.96
N VAL A 124 2.20 -3.59 10.43
CA VAL A 124 1.49 -4.68 11.12
C VAL A 124 2.48 -5.76 11.51
N ASP A 125 2.54 -6.12 12.78
CA ASP A 125 3.25 -7.32 13.22
C ASP A 125 2.42 -8.55 12.85
N MET A 126 2.96 -9.39 11.99
CA MET A 126 2.27 -10.60 11.51
C MET A 126 2.18 -11.70 12.60
N ASN A 127 3.00 -11.67 13.64
CA ASN A 127 2.92 -12.62 14.73
C ASN A 127 1.69 -12.36 15.62
N GLY A 128 1.42 -11.09 15.92
CA GLY A 128 0.27 -10.66 16.72
C GLY A 128 -0.95 -10.25 15.90
N MET A 129 -0.79 -10.07 14.58
CA MET A 129 -1.78 -9.46 13.70
C MET A 129 -2.23 -8.08 14.20
N GLU A 130 -1.28 -7.31 14.72
CA GLU A 130 -1.52 -6.01 15.35
C GLU A 130 -0.81 -4.88 14.61
N LEU A 131 -1.47 -3.73 14.52
CA LEU A 131 -0.80 -2.50 14.09
C LEU A 131 0.17 -2.04 15.19
N VAL A 132 1.46 -2.02 14.86
CA VAL A 132 2.52 -1.60 15.80
C VAL A 132 3.02 -0.19 15.55
N SER A 133 2.82 0.36 14.36
CA SER A 133 3.21 1.74 14.06
C SER A 133 2.48 2.30 12.84
N THR A 134 2.41 3.63 12.75
CA THR A 134 2.05 4.37 11.54
C THR A 134 3.13 5.41 11.28
N LEU A 135 3.84 5.26 10.16
CA LEU A 135 4.88 6.18 9.76
C LEU A 135 4.31 7.18 8.75
N THR A 136 4.46 8.46 9.02
CA THR A 136 4.03 9.52 8.09
C THR A 136 5.16 9.82 7.11
N MET A 137 4.86 9.80 5.83
CA MET A 137 5.78 10.13 4.75
C MET A 137 5.93 11.67 4.64
N PRO A 138 7.05 12.18 4.11
CA PRO A 138 7.26 13.63 4.06
C PRO A 138 6.41 14.37 3.02
N ASN A 139 5.58 13.67 2.27
CA ASN A 139 4.81 14.25 1.17
C ASN A 139 3.47 13.52 0.92
N LYS A 140 2.67 14.04 -0.02
CA LYS A 140 1.30 13.61 -0.35
C LYS A 140 1.22 12.80 -1.64
N PHE A 141 2.30 12.13 -2.04
CA PHE A 141 2.30 11.33 -3.27
C PHE A 141 1.41 10.08 -3.15
N HIS A 142 1.21 9.42 -4.26
CA HIS A 142 0.30 8.27 -4.32
C HIS A 142 0.79 7.06 -3.53
N ALA A 143 2.08 6.93 -3.29
CA ALA A 143 2.71 5.83 -2.54
C ALA A 143 2.32 4.44 -3.09
N GLY A 144 2.32 4.29 -4.42
CA GLY A 144 1.84 3.08 -5.09
C GLY A 144 2.67 1.85 -4.83
N GLY A 145 4.01 1.99 -4.77
CA GLY A 145 4.91 0.85 -4.59
C GLY A 145 5.75 0.93 -3.32
N ILE A 146 5.96 -0.22 -2.71
CA ILE A 146 6.86 -0.44 -1.58
C ILE A 146 7.52 -1.81 -1.72
N ALA A 147 8.83 -1.91 -1.44
CA ALA A 147 9.57 -3.17 -1.49
C ALA A 147 10.67 -3.19 -0.43
N PHE A 148 11.10 -4.37 0.00
CA PHE A 148 12.15 -4.56 1.00
C PHE A 148 13.30 -5.38 0.40
N ASP A 149 14.54 -4.85 0.46
CA ASP A 149 15.73 -5.48 -0.10
C ASP A 149 16.59 -6.23 0.93
N GLY A 150 16.09 -6.35 2.17
CA GLY A 150 16.82 -6.92 3.31
C GLY A 150 17.56 -5.86 4.15
N GLU A 151 17.81 -4.67 3.60
CA GLU A 151 18.51 -3.56 4.28
C GLU A 151 17.69 -2.26 4.27
N ASN A 152 16.83 -2.09 3.26
CA ASN A 152 16.09 -0.84 3.04
C ASN A 152 14.66 -1.12 2.62
N ILE A 153 13.75 -0.29 3.06
CA ILE A 153 12.37 -0.24 2.61
C ILE A 153 12.29 0.82 1.51
N TRP A 154 12.13 0.38 0.25
CA TRP A 154 12.04 1.23 -0.93
C TRP A 154 10.60 1.66 -1.17
N MET A 155 10.42 2.89 -1.67
CA MET A 155 9.10 3.48 -1.92
C MET A 155 9.13 4.34 -3.17
N THR A 156 8.01 4.32 -3.90
CA THR A 156 7.82 5.17 -5.08
C THR A 156 7.25 6.53 -4.73
N GLY A 157 7.54 7.53 -5.56
CA GLY A 157 6.94 8.85 -5.45
C GLY A 157 7.05 9.68 -6.73
N GLU A 158 6.41 10.84 -6.70
CA GLU A 158 6.51 11.88 -7.72
C GLU A 158 6.70 13.24 -7.04
N THR A 159 7.48 14.15 -7.63
CA THR A 159 7.75 15.47 -7.05
C THR A 159 6.53 16.40 -7.00
N SER A 160 5.40 15.97 -7.54
CA SER A 160 4.15 16.74 -7.57
C SER A 160 2.94 15.89 -7.25
N ASP A 161 2.08 16.37 -6.37
CA ASP A 161 0.80 15.74 -6.00
C ASP A 161 -0.20 15.64 -7.15
N LYS A 162 0.08 16.28 -8.29
CA LYS A 162 -0.82 16.33 -9.46
C LYS A 162 -0.49 15.27 -10.52
N TYR A 163 0.28 14.26 -10.19
CA TYR A 163 0.73 13.20 -11.11
C TYR A 163 1.48 13.73 -12.36
N LYS A 164 2.14 14.87 -12.22
CA LYS A 164 2.92 15.55 -13.27
C LYS A 164 4.34 15.89 -12.81
N GLY A 165 4.74 15.36 -11.67
CA GLY A 165 6.07 15.54 -11.14
C GLY A 165 7.06 14.56 -11.77
N ASP A 166 8.34 14.79 -11.49
CA ASP A 166 9.39 13.84 -11.84
C ASP A 166 9.27 12.60 -10.97
N PRO A 167 9.27 11.41 -11.58
CA PRO A 167 9.19 10.16 -10.85
C PRO A 167 10.49 9.86 -10.11
N PHE A 168 10.38 9.33 -8.91
CA PHE A 168 11.53 8.92 -8.11
C PHE A 168 11.21 7.67 -7.28
N VAL A 169 12.26 7.06 -6.77
CA VAL A 169 12.21 6.17 -5.61
C VAL A 169 13.06 6.76 -4.49
N GLN A 170 12.77 6.38 -3.27
CA GLN A 170 13.52 6.68 -2.07
C GLN A 170 13.47 5.49 -1.13
N TYR A 171 14.31 5.45 -0.12
CA TYR A 171 14.30 4.36 0.84
C TYR A 171 14.40 4.85 2.28
N LEU A 172 13.91 4.03 3.18
CA LEU A 172 14.08 4.10 4.62
C LEU A 172 15.02 2.96 5.02
N PRO A 173 16.20 3.22 5.61
CA PRO A 173 17.04 2.16 6.15
C PRO A 173 16.29 1.33 7.18
N TYR A 174 16.43 0.00 7.12
CA TYR A 174 15.67 -0.90 7.98
C TYR A 174 15.98 -0.73 9.46
N GLU A 175 17.24 -0.43 9.82
CA GLU A 175 17.60 -0.09 11.20
C GLU A 175 16.89 1.17 11.70
N THR A 176 16.77 2.19 10.84
CA THR A 176 16.00 3.40 11.16
C THR A 176 14.52 3.08 11.32
N PHE A 177 13.97 2.25 10.44
CA PHE A 177 12.60 1.76 10.58
C PHE A 177 12.39 1.07 11.93
N LEU A 178 13.24 0.12 12.31
CA LEU A 178 13.14 -0.59 13.59
C LEU A 178 13.18 0.36 14.79
N SER A 179 14.05 1.39 14.76
CA SER A 179 14.14 2.37 15.85
C SER A 179 12.82 3.11 16.11
N HIS A 180 12.00 3.27 15.09
CA HIS A 180 10.67 3.88 15.25
C HIS A 180 9.64 2.92 15.86
N LEU A 181 9.89 1.62 15.88
CA LEU A 181 8.97 0.65 16.48
C LEU A 181 9.13 0.54 18.00
N ASP A 182 10.27 0.95 18.54
CA ASP A 182 10.55 0.98 19.98
C ASP A 182 9.78 2.09 20.73
N GLU A 183 9.21 3.03 19.98
CA GLU A 183 8.43 4.14 20.53
C GLU A 183 6.94 3.78 20.68
N PRO A 184 6.18 4.47 21.55
CA PRO A 184 4.76 4.19 21.74
C PRO A 184 3.95 4.25 20.43
N VAL A 185 3.06 3.28 20.19
CA VAL A 185 2.19 3.23 19.00
C VAL A 185 1.30 4.48 18.85
N SER A 186 1.00 5.14 19.99
CA SER A 186 0.19 6.36 20.01
C SER A 186 0.90 7.59 19.43
N GLU A 187 2.23 7.51 19.23
CA GLU A 187 2.98 8.62 18.66
C GLU A 187 3.03 8.51 17.14
N VAL A 188 2.75 9.61 16.46
CA VAL A 188 2.90 9.71 15.02
C VAL A 188 4.35 9.98 14.68
N LYS A 189 4.91 9.23 13.76
CA LYS A 189 6.33 9.22 13.44
C LYS A 189 6.58 9.68 12.01
N GLU A 190 7.60 10.51 11.84
CA GLU A 190 8.06 11.02 10.55
C GLU A 190 9.50 10.55 10.34
N PRO A 191 9.73 9.38 9.72
CA PRO A 191 11.08 8.87 9.52
C PRO A 191 11.86 9.72 8.50
N GLU A 192 13.16 9.85 8.71
CA GLU A 192 14.06 10.46 7.74
C GLU A 192 14.32 9.47 6.60
N LEU A 193 13.96 9.87 5.39
CA LEU A 193 14.12 9.08 4.18
C LEU A 193 15.39 9.50 3.41
N SER A 194 15.87 8.61 2.56
CA SER A 194 16.94 8.91 1.62
C SER A 194 16.57 10.08 0.69
N ARG A 195 17.56 10.62 -0.01
CA ARG A 195 17.33 11.56 -1.12
C ARG A 195 16.56 10.86 -2.24
N TYR A 196 15.86 11.64 -3.05
CA TYR A 196 15.19 11.15 -4.24
C TYR A 196 16.19 10.58 -5.25
N ILE A 197 15.90 9.38 -5.72
CA ILE A 197 16.61 8.75 -6.83
C ILE A 197 15.66 8.81 -8.02
N TYR A 198 15.92 9.75 -8.94
CA TYR A 198 15.06 9.95 -10.10
C TYR A 198 15.12 8.78 -11.06
N ILE A 199 13.96 8.36 -11.55
CA ILE A 199 13.80 7.26 -12.51
C ILE A 199 13.09 7.77 -13.77
N LYS A 200 13.16 6.99 -14.86
CA LYS A 200 12.64 7.44 -16.16
C LYS A 200 11.12 7.36 -16.26
N ASN A 201 10.54 6.33 -15.66
CA ASN A 201 9.14 5.97 -15.89
C ASN A 201 8.32 6.22 -14.64
N LYS A 202 7.05 6.61 -14.84
CA LYS A 202 6.13 6.83 -13.74
C LYS A 202 5.87 5.52 -12.98
N PRO A 203 6.26 5.45 -11.70
CA PRO A 203 6.10 4.25 -10.91
C PRO A 203 4.65 4.07 -10.43
N SER A 204 4.19 2.83 -10.43
CA SER A 204 2.90 2.44 -9.86
C SER A 204 3.06 1.43 -8.74
N PHE A 205 3.98 0.49 -8.88
CA PHE A 205 4.28 -0.55 -7.90
C PHE A 205 5.78 -0.86 -7.89
N LEU A 206 6.26 -1.55 -6.87
CA LEU A 206 7.65 -1.98 -6.71
C LEU A 206 7.72 -3.44 -6.36
N GLU A 207 8.79 -4.07 -6.85
CA GLU A 207 9.21 -5.40 -6.45
C GLU A 207 10.73 -5.44 -6.29
N TYR A 208 11.25 -6.27 -5.41
CA TYR A 208 12.68 -6.52 -5.24
C TYR A 208 12.98 -8.00 -5.44
N ASP A 209 13.88 -8.29 -6.36
CA ASP A 209 14.37 -9.64 -6.61
C ASP A 209 15.87 -9.62 -6.90
N GLU A 210 16.65 -10.42 -6.15
CA GLU A 210 18.07 -10.72 -6.37
C GLU A 210 18.97 -9.47 -6.69
N GLY A 211 18.80 -8.39 -5.95
CA GLY A 211 19.62 -7.17 -6.11
C GLY A 211 19.06 -6.17 -7.13
N VAL A 212 17.94 -6.49 -7.76
CA VAL A 212 17.25 -5.65 -8.73
C VAL A 212 15.97 -5.06 -8.11
N LEU A 213 15.82 -3.75 -8.20
CA LEU A 213 14.57 -3.08 -7.88
C LEU A 213 13.73 -2.94 -9.15
N TRP A 214 12.64 -3.67 -9.22
CA TRP A 214 11.70 -3.67 -10.31
C TRP A 214 10.62 -2.60 -10.10
N VAL A 215 10.56 -1.63 -11.01
CA VAL A 215 9.61 -0.52 -10.98
C VAL A 215 8.53 -0.75 -12.00
N GLY A 216 7.34 -1.05 -11.54
CA GLY A 216 6.19 -1.32 -12.40
C GLY A 216 5.44 -0.05 -12.79
N THR A 217 4.84 -0.06 -13.98
CA THR A 217 4.04 1.04 -14.52
C THR A 217 2.59 0.61 -14.72
N TYR A 218 1.67 1.57 -14.57
CA TYR A 218 0.26 1.39 -14.89
C TYR A 218 -0.08 2.11 -16.20
N ALA A 219 -0.44 1.37 -17.24
CA ALA A 219 -0.74 1.95 -18.54
C ALA A 219 -2.15 2.56 -18.61
N GLY A 220 -3.06 2.05 -17.77
CA GLY A 220 -4.40 2.57 -17.64
C GLY A 220 -5.38 2.09 -18.71
N ARG A 221 -6.65 2.30 -18.43
CA ARG A 221 -7.81 1.76 -19.13
C ARG A 221 -8.00 2.18 -20.58
N LYS A 222 -7.46 3.34 -20.94
CA LYS A 222 -7.64 3.96 -22.27
C LYS A 222 -6.47 3.71 -23.19
N ASN A 223 -5.40 3.17 -22.66
CA ASN A 223 -4.21 2.88 -23.45
C ASN A 223 -4.29 1.47 -23.97
N THR A 224 -4.04 1.30 -25.25
CA THR A 224 -3.75 0.02 -25.89
C THR A 224 -2.31 -0.44 -25.62
N LYS A 225 -1.59 0.29 -24.76
CA LYS A 225 -0.21 0.00 -24.38
C LYS A 225 -0.20 -0.93 -23.17
N ASP A 226 0.73 -1.84 -23.15
CA ASP A 226 0.97 -2.73 -22.04
C ASP A 226 1.63 -1.99 -20.87
N SER A 227 1.49 -2.49 -19.67
CA SER A 227 2.33 -2.13 -18.54
C SER A 227 3.69 -2.80 -18.67
N TYR A 228 4.68 -2.23 -17.98
CA TYR A 228 6.06 -2.70 -17.98
C TYR A 228 6.61 -2.68 -16.58
N MET A 229 7.62 -3.52 -16.31
CA MET A 229 8.50 -3.36 -15.16
C MET A 229 9.92 -3.04 -15.67
N TYR A 230 10.56 -2.09 -15.01
CA TYR A 230 11.94 -1.67 -15.28
C TYR A 230 12.80 -2.09 -14.09
N GLY A 231 13.72 -3.01 -14.32
CA GLY A 231 14.64 -3.54 -13.32
C GLY A 231 15.92 -2.73 -13.25
N TYR A 232 16.18 -2.11 -12.11
CA TYR A 232 17.39 -1.32 -11.85
C TYR A 232 18.25 -2.03 -10.83
N ASP A 233 19.52 -2.31 -11.18
CA ASP A 233 20.48 -2.82 -10.21
C ASP A 233 20.63 -1.86 -9.03
N ILE A 234 20.54 -2.37 -7.81
CA ILE A 234 20.87 -1.64 -6.61
C ILE A 234 22.39 -1.66 -6.44
N ILE A 235 23.01 -0.48 -6.42
CA ILE A 235 24.45 -0.30 -6.32
C ILE A 235 24.82 0.60 -5.13
N GLY A 236 26.11 0.58 -4.75
CA GLY A 236 26.63 1.38 -3.65
C GLY A 236 26.62 0.64 -2.31
N GLU A 237 27.23 1.26 -1.30
CA GLU A 237 27.38 0.71 0.04
C GLU A 237 26.11 0.94 0.89
N PRO A 238 25.89 0.15 1.96
CA PRO A 238 24.82 0.41 2.93
C PRO A 238 24.79 1.88 3.38
N GLY A 239 23.60 2.44 3.51
CA GLY A 239 23.39 3.85 3.85
C GLY A 239 23.63 4.86 2.70
N ASN A 240 24.17 4.42 1.55
CA ASN A 240 24.34 5.25 0.34
C ASN A 240 23.98 4.46 -0.92
N ARG A 241 22.87 3.75 -0.88
CA ARG A 241 22.35 2.97 -2.00
C ARG A 241 21.88 3.89 -3.12
N ARG A 242 22.06 3.44 -4.36
CA ARG A 242 21.63 4.09 -5.60
C ARG A 242 21.09 3.05 -6.55
N LEU A 243 20.41 3.51 -7.59
CA LEU A 243 20.02 2.66 -8.70
C LEU A 243 20.93 2.95 -9.91
N ASN A 244 21.27 1.91 -10.64
CA ASN A 244 21.91 2.06 -11.95
C ASN A 244 20.84 2.49 -12.97
N THR A 245 20.56 3.80 -13.04
CA THR A 245 19.53 4.34 -13.93
C THR A 245 19.95 4.46 -15.40
N LEU A 246 21.19 4.17 -15.71
CA LEU A 246 21.73 4.19 -17.09
C LEU A 246 21.49 2.87 -17.83
N MET A 247 21.41 1.77 -17.08
CA MET A 247 21.13 0.42 -17.61
C MET A 247 20.00 -0.18 -16.80
N TYR A 248 19.04 -0.81 -17.48
CA TYR A 248 17.92 -1.46 -16.83
C TYR A 248 17.44 -2.63 -17.69
N SER A 249 16.93 -3.66 -17.04
CA SER A 249 16.18 -4.76 -17.67
C SER A 249 14.71 -4.40 -17.83
N ILE A 250 14.00 -5.10 -18.70
CA ILE A 250 12.58 -4.87 -18.95
C ILE A 250 11.82 -6.19 -18.84
N ILE A 251 10.70 -6.16 -18.11
CA ILE A 251 9.63 -7.15 -18.24
C ILE A 251 8.49 -6.47 -19.00
N ALA A 252 8.21 -6.97 -20.21
CA ALA A 252 7.19 -6.45 -21.12
C ALA A 252 6.03 -7.43 -21.30
N GLY A 253 4.90 -6.94 -21.83
CA GLY A 253 3.72 -7.77 -22.14
C GLY A 253 2.82 -8.00 -20.93
N LEU A 254 2.87 -7.13 -19.92
CA LEU A 254 1.95 -7.14 -18.78
C LEU A 254 0.59 -6.56 -19.17
N ASP A 255 -0.46 -7.01 -18.46
CA ASP A 255 -1.78 -6.39 -18.57
C ASP A 255 -1.69 -4.87 -18.31
N SER A 256 -2.35 -4.08 -19.15
CA SER A 256 -2.36 -2.61 -19.05
C SER A 256 -2.90 -2.07 -17.71
N SER A 257 -3.54 -2.92 -16.94
CA SER A 257 -4.11 -2.62 -15.63
C SER A 257 -3.29 -3.23 -14.48
N ALA A 258 -2.01 -3.56 -14.69
CA ALA A 258 -1.13 -4.06 -13.63
C ALA A 258 -1.00 -3.04 -12.49
N GLN A 259 -1.24 -3.49 -11.27
CA GLN A 259 -1.25 -2.67 -10.04
C GLN A 259 -0.21 -3.11 -9.03
N GLY A 260 0.30 -4.33 -9.17
CA GLY A 260 1.32 -4.89 -8.31
C GLY A 260 1.93 -6.13 -8.93
N ALA A 261 3.08 -6.53 -8.44
CA ALA A 261 3.76 -7.74 -8.89
C ALA A 261 4.70 -8.29 -7.82
N ASP A 262 4.96 -9.60 -7.90
CA ASP A 262 5.95 -10.29 -7.07
C ASP A 262 6.65 -11.36 -7.88
N ILE A 263 7.95 -11.49 -7.70
CA ILE A 263 8.79 -12.51 -8.34
C ILE A 263 9.13 -13.60 -7.33
N ALA A 264 8.64 -14.80 -7.58
CA ALA A 264 8.91 -15.95 -6.72
C ALA A 264 9.53 -17.10 -7.55
N GLY A 265 10.84 -17.23 -7.45
CA GLY A 265 11.62 -18.19 -8.22
C GLY A 265 11.50 -17.99 -9.73
N ASP A 266 11.13 -19.03 -10.47
CA ASP A 266 10.96 -18.95 -11.93
C ASP A 266 9.66 -18.25 -12.40
N TYR A 267 8.89 -17.64 -11.48
CA TYR A 267 7.57 -17.11 -11.79
C TYR A 267 7.39 -15.66 -11.39
N LEU A 268 6.68 -14.92 -12.22
CA LEU A 268 6.14 -13.59 -11.93
C LEU A 268 4.64 -13.70 -11.67
N TYR A 269 4.19 -13.10 -10.59
CA TYR A 269 2.77 -12.93 -10.26
C TYR A 269 2.42 -11.46 -10.45
N VAL A 270 1.33 -11.16 -11.14
CA VAL A 270 0.90 -9.79 -11.43
C VAL A 270 -0.55 -9.61 -11.02
N SER A 271 -0.80 -8.67 -10.15
CA SER A 271 -2.15 -8.21 -9.86
C SER A 271 -2.61 -7.23 -10.95
N SER A 272 -3.84 -7.39 -11.42
CA SER A 272 -4.43 -6.52 -12.43
C SER A 272 -5.81 -6.07 -12.02
N SER A 273 -6.03 -4.77 -12.00
CA SER A 273 -7.25 -4.15 -11.51
C SER A 273 -7.63 -2.91 -12.30
N TYR A 274 -8.93 -2.71 -12.40
CA TYR A 274 -9.49 -1.46 -12.89
C TYR A 274 -10.24 -0.78 -11.75
N ASN A 275 -9.87 0.42 -11.37
CA ASN A 275 -10.60 1.26 -10.40
C ASN A 275 -12.04 1.46 -10.89
N SER A 276 -12.95 0.60 -10.50
CA SER A 276 -14.32 0.62 -11.01
C SER A 276 -15.31 0.08 -10.01
N THR A 277 -16.29 0.92 -9.68
CA THR A 277 -17.50 0.49 -8.97
C THR A 277 -18.44 -0.36 -9.83
N SER A 278 -18.15 -0.53 -11.12
CA SER A 278 -18.99 -1.33 -12.03
C SER A 278 -19.07 -2.79 -11.61
N ARG A 279 -20.26 -3.36 -11.64
CA ARG A 279 -20.51 -4.77 -11.33
C ARG A 279 -19.86 -5.74 -12.30
N LEU A 280 -19.51 -5.29 -13.50
CA LEU A 280 -19.06 -6.14 -14.61
C LEU A 280 -17.53 -6.26 -14.69
N LYS A 281 -16.78 -5.61 -13.80
CA LYS A 281 -15.31 -5.65 -13.83
C LYS A 281 -14.78 -6.42 -12.65
N THR A 282 -13.98 -7.41 -12.96
CA THR A 282 -13.26 -8.27 -12.04
C THR A 282 -11.79 -7.85 -12.01
N SER A 283 -11.10 -8.25 -10.96
CA SER A 283 -9.65 -8.16 -10.84
C SER A 283 -9.04 -9.54 -10.95
N PHE A 284 -7.77 -9.61 -11.29
CA PHE A 284 -7.08 -10.88 -11.52
C PHE A 284 -5.70 -10.86 -10.90
N ILE A 285 -5.19 -12.05 -10.60
CA ILE A 285 -3.77 -12.30 -10.45
C ILE A 285 -3.38 -13.29 -11.54
N THR A 286 -2.40 -12.92 -12.34
CA THR A 286 -1.86 -13.74 -13.43
C THR A 286 -0.47 -14.22 -13.06
N LYS A 287 -0.22 -15.51 -13.23
CA LYS A 287 1.09 -16.13 -13.03
C LYS A 287 1.75 -16.36 -14.38
N TYR A 288 2.95 -15.83 -14.56
CA TYR A 288 3.78 -16.01 -15.76
C TYR A 288 5.01 -16.85 -15.44
N ASN A 289 5.50 -17.60 -16.43
CA ASN A 289 6.77 -18.29 -16.33
C ASN A 289 7.89 -17.38 -16.86
N LEU A 290 8.68 -16.78 -15.97
CA LEU A 290 9.78 -15.88 -16.34
C LEU A 290 10.88 -16.62 -17.12
N LYS A 291 11.25 -17.81 -16.68
CA LYS A 291 12.32 -18.58 -17.33
C LYS A 291 12.05 -18.85 -18.80
N SER A 292 10.82 -19.14 -19.16
CA SER A 292 10.44 -19.37 -20.57
C SER A 292 10.21 -18.07 -21.35
N SER A 293 10.04 -16.94 -20.67
CA SER A 293 9.79 -15.62 -21.26
C SER A 293 11.05 -14.79 -21.48
N GLN A 294 12.21 -15.26 -21.01
CA GLN A 294 13.49 -14.57 -21.14
C GLN A 294 13.88 -14.40 -22.60
N THR A 295 14.27 -13.19 -22.97
CA THR A 295 14.81 -12.88 -24.30
C THR A 295 16.34 -12.99 -24.31
N GLY A 296 16.94 -13.03 -25.48
CA GLY A 296 18.39 -13.15 -25.59
C GLY A 296 19.20 -11.96 -25.03
N THR A 297 18.53 -10.88 -24.65
CA THR A 297 19.13 -9.66 -24.07
C THR A 297 19.11 -9.61 -22.55
N GLY A 298 18.54 -10.62 -21.88
CA GLY A 298 18.30 -10.61 -20.45
C GLY A 298 16.99 -9.95 -20.03
N ASP A 299 16.25 -9.40 -20.98
CA ASP A 299 14.89 -8.92 -20.78
C ASP A 299 13.87 -10.05 -20.86
N TYR A 300 12.60 -9.77 -20.52
CA TYR A 300 11.51 -10.72 -20.51
C TYR A 300 10.33 -10.21 -21.33
N LEU A 301 9.71 -11.10 -22.10
CA LEU A 301 8.41 -10.85 -22.77
C LEU A 301 7.42 -11.90 -22.26
N VAL A 302 6.57 -11.51 -21.31
CA VAL A 302 5.69 -12.46 -20.61
C VAL A 302 4.38 -12.74 -21.34
N GLU A 303 4.02 -11.96 -22.36
CA GLU A 303 2.86 -12.24 -23.21
C GLU A 303 2.96 -13.65 -23.85
N GLY A 304 1.91 -14.45 -23.66
CA GLY A 304 1.87 -15.85 -24.11
C GLY A 304 2.58 -16.85 -23.18
N HIS A 305 3.11 -16.41 -22.06
CA HIS A 305 3.76 -17.24 -21.04
C HIS A 305 2.94 -17.36 -19.75
N GLU A 306 1.64 -17.04 -19.81
CA GLU A 306 0.72 -17.22 -18.70
C GLU A 306 0.56 -18.70 -18.38
N THR A 307 0.79 -19.06 -17.13
CA THR A 307 0.62 -20.44 -16.63
C THR A 307 -0.68 -20.59 -15.85
N ASN A 308 -1.17 -19.52 -15.25
CA ASN A 308 -2.42 -19.51 -14.51
C ASN A 308 -2.97 -18.08 -14.38
N ARG A 309 -4.29 -17.97 -14.20
CA ARG A 309 -4.98 -16.71 -13.94
C ARG A 309 -6.15 -16.96 -12.99
N VAL A 310 -6.20 -16.22 -11.89
CA VAL A 310 -7.22 -16.36 -10.85
C VAL A 310 -7.98 -15.04 -10.73
N GLU A 311 -9.31 -15.13 -10.70
CA GLU A 311 -10.17 -14.00 -10.42
C GLU A 311 -10.16 -13.72 -8.92
N VAL A 312 -10.00 -12.45 -8.56
CA VAL A 312 -9.97 -11.96 -7.17
C VAL A 312 -10.98 -10.83 -6.96
N PRO A 313 -11.31 -10.47 -5.71
CA PRO A 313 -12.13 -9.30 -5.42
C PRO A 313 -11.60 -8.05 -6.14
N LYS A 314 -12.51 -7.10 -6.39
CA LYS A 314 -12.20 -5.89 -7.15
C LYS A 314 -11.22 -4.98 -6.44
N MET A 315 -10.52 -4.20 -7.26
CA MET A 315 -9.60 -3.17 -6.77
C MET A 315 -8.48 -3.77 -5.93
N ASN A 316 -7.97 -4.94 -6.36
CA ASN A 316 -6.70 -5.42 -5.84
C ASN A 316 -5.59 -4.45 -6.31
N GLU A 317 -4.67 -4.23 -5.41
CA GLU A 317 -3.47 -3.41 -5.61
C GLU A 317 -2.23 -4.31 -5.55
N GLU A 318 -1.29 -4.04 -4.69
CA GLU A 318 -0.06 -4.81 -4.54
C GLU A 318 -0.31 -6.21 -4.01
N ILE A 319 0.58 -7.14 -4.37
CA ILE A 319 0.63 -8.51 -3.87
C ILE A 319 2.04 -8.84 -3.42
N ILE A 320 2.17 -9.78 -2.50
CA ILE A 320 3.43 -10.46 -2.16
C ILE A 320 3.22 -11.96 -2.11
N VAL A 321 4.23 -12.70 -2.52
CA VAL A 321 4.28 -14.16 -2.45
C VAL A 321 5.31 -14.56 -1.41
N ASP A 322 4.85 -15.24 -0.37
CA ASP A 322 5.70 -15.74 0.70
C ASP A 322 5.50 -17.24 0.82
N ASP A 323 6.53 -18.00 0.48
CA ASP A 323 6.48 -19.45 0.38
C ASP A 323 5.32 -19.96 -0.50
N SER A 324 4.27 -20.46 0.13
CA SER A 324 3.06 -20.97 -0.53
C SER A 324 1.86 -20.01 -0.45
N THR A 325 2.03 -18.81 0.10
CA THR A 325 0.94 -17.88 0.34
C THR A 325 1.08 -16.63 -0.52
N VAL A 326 0.00 -16.23 -1.18
CA VAL A 326 -0.12 -14.90 -1.80
C VAL A 326 -0.92 -13.99 -0.87
N TYR A 327 -0.32 -12.89 -0.45
CA TYR A 327 -1.02 -11.81 0.24
C TYR A 327 -1.48 -10.78 -0.78
N ILE A 328 -2.74 -10.37 -0.69
CA ILE A 328 -3.37 -9.48 -1.66
C ILE A 328 -3.94 -8.26 -0.95
N ASN A 329 -3.48 -7.07 -1.32
CA ASN A 329 -4.00 -5.81 -0.83
C ASN A 329 -5.15 -5.28 -1.70
N PHE A 330 -6.04 -4.46 -1.12
CA PHE A 330 -7.21 -3.90 -1.81
C PHE A 330 -7.46 -2.45 -1.44
N GLU A 331 -7.64 -1.59 -2.42
CA GLU A 331 -8.08 -0.21 -2.18
C GLU A 331 -9.59 -0.09 -1.89
N SER A 332 -10.38 -1.11 -2.24
CA SER A 332 -11.85 -1.07 -2.16
C SER A 332 -12.39 -0.93 -0.74
N GLY A 333 -11.61 -1.29 0.27
CA GLY A 333 -11.96 -1.11 1.69
C GLY A 333 -12.00 0.33 2.15
N ALA A 334 -11.33 1.24 1.44
CA ALA A 334 -11.31 2.65 1.80
C ALA A 334 -12.70 3.29 1.79
N SER A 335 -12.92 4.25 2.69
CA SER A 335 -14.19 4.99 2.78
C SER A 335 -14.57 5.69 1.48
N TYR A 336 -13.58 6.06 0.67
CA TYR A 336 -13.78 6.65 -0.64
C TYR A 336 -14.55 5.72 -1.59
N TRP A 337 -14.27 4.41 -1.52
CA TRP A 337 -14.87 3.38 -2.37
C TRP A 337 -16.11 2.71 -1.77
N ARG A 338 -16.71 3.27 -0.72
CA ARG A 338 -17.84 2.67 0.03
C ARG A 338 -19.03 2.19 -0.83
N LEU A 339 -19.15 2.68 -2.06
CA LEU A 339 -20.19 2.27 -3.01
C LEU A 339 -19.75 1.14 -3.96
N ALA A 340 -18.49 0.73 -3.89
CA ALA A 340 -18.04 -0.44 -4.65
C ALA A 340 -18.70 -1.70 -4.10
N LEU A 341 -18.95 -2.66 -4.96
CA LEU A 341 -19.42 -3.98 -4.55
C LEU A 341 -18.25 -4.83 -4.11
N MET A 342 -18.43 -5.60 -3.05
CA MET A 342 -17.39 -6.45 -2.49
C MET A 342 -16.14 -5.64 -2.07
N ASN A 343 -16.37 -4.63 -1.25
CA ASN A 343 -15.29 -3.91 -0.60
C ASN A 343 -14.51 -4.86 0.31
N THR A 344 -13.21 -4.85 0.16
CA THR A 344 -12.31 -5.67 0.96
C THR A 344 -11.46 -4.74 1.81
N ASP A 345 -11.67 -4.79 3.13
CA ASP A 345 -11.01 -3.93 4.13
C ASP A 345 -9.79 -4.62 4.78
N ARG A 346 -9.28 -5.67 4.14
CA ARG A 346 -8.22 -6.51 4.67
C ARG A 346 -7.35 -7.07 3.57
N VAL A 347 -6.12 -7.42 3.93
CA VAL A 347 -5.23 -8.22 3.10
C VAL A 347 -5.71 -9.65 3.16
N LEU A 348 -5.89 -10.28 2.00
CA LEU A 348 -6.24 -11.69 1.90
C LEU A 348 -4.99 -12.54 1.78
N ALA A 349 -4.89 -13.61 2.55
CA ALA A 349 -3.85 -14.63 2.43
C ALA A 349 -4.42 -15.85 1.69
N VAL A 350 -3.84 -16.18 0.54
CA VAL A 350 -4.32 -17.23 -0.37
C VAL A 350 -3.24 -18.29 -0.56
N ASP A 351 -3.58 -19.55 -0.35
CA ASP A 351 -2.65 -20.66 -0.58
C ASP A 351 -2.46 -20.95 -2.08
N LEU A 352 -1.22 -20.81 -2.56
CA LEU A 352 -0.84 -21.08 -3.94
C LEU A 352 -1.09 -22.53 -4.39
N SER A 353 -1.09 -23.49 -3.47
CA SER A 353 -1.38 -24.89 -3.80
C SER A 353 -2.81 -25.11 -4.30
N LEU A 354 -3.69 -24.16 -3.99
CA LEU A 354 -5.08 -24.14 -4.44
C LEU A 354 -5.23 -23.53 -5.85
N TRP A 355 -4.17 -22.91 -6.39
CA TRP A 355 -4.19 -22.30 -7.71
C TRP A 355 -4.14 -23.37 -8.82
N GLY A 356 -5.14 -23.35 -9.68
CA GLY A 356 -5.18 -24.25 -10.84
C GLY A 356 -5.82 -25.61 -10.60
N ARG A 357 -6.37 -25.89 -9.44
CA ARG A 357 -7.28 -27.03 -9.28
C ARG A 357 -8.57 -26.74 -10.03
N ARG A 358 -8.61 -27.09 -11.32
CA ARG A 358 -9.87 -27.12 -12.08
C ARG A 358 -10.76 -28.20 -11.44
N ARG A 359 -11.97 -27.84 -11.09
CA ARG A 359 -13.04 -28.79 -10.78
C ARG A 359 -13.49 -29.51 -12.04
#